data_c33900243ae539f651de98dbad494176
#
_entry.id   c33900243ae539f651de98dbad494176
#
_cell.length_a   1.000
_cell.length_b   1.000
_cell.length_c   1.000
_cell.angle_alpha   90.00
_cell.angle_beta   90.00
_cell.angle_gamma   90.00
#
_symmetry.space_group_name_H-M   'P 1'
#
loop_
_entity.id
_entity.type
_entity.pdbx_description
1 polymer ?
#
loop_
_entity_poly.entity_id
_entity_poly.type
_entity_poly.pdbx_seq_one_letter_code
_entity_poly.pdbx_strand_id
1 'polypeptide(L)' 'IKGLFTEVKTPRDFDVICYFKHSVLVHVGLYIYGHILHTDSKKGSCFEPFKSNPCMRIFRHEKMRLFYES' A
#
# COMPACT_ATOMS: atom_id res chain seq x y z
N ILE A 1 8.33 12.42 0.60
CA ILE A 1 9.31 11.46 1.06
C ILE A 1 9.91 10.73 -0.12
N LYS A 2 10.27 11.56 -1.04
CA LYS A 2 10.88 11.17 -2.27
C LYS A 2 12.23 10.54 -1.95
N GLY A 3 12.50 9.35 -2.46
CA GLY A 3 13.73 8.64 -2.19
C GLY A 3 13.64 7.58 -1.10
N LEU A 4 12.59 7.62 -0.24
CA LEU A 4 12.36 6.59 0.75
C LEU A 4 11.41 5.50 0.25
N PHE A 5 10.63 5.79 -0.77
CA PHE A 5 9.68 4.84 -1.34
C PHE A 5 9.87 4.72 -2.83
N THR A 6 9.69 3.50 -3.33
CA THR A 6 9.75 3.18 -4.75
C THR A 6 8.41 2.59 -5.15
N GLU A 7 7.85 3.07 -6.26
CA GLU A 7 6.61 2.51 -6.77
C GLU A 7 6.87 1.13 -7.38
N VAL A 8 6.01 0.16 -7.06
CA VAL A 8 6.14 -1.21 -7.56
C VAL A 8 4.80 -1.64 -8.17
N LYS A 9 4.83 -2.67 -9.01
CA LYS A 9 3.63 -3.16 -9.69
C LYS A 9 2.95 -4.28 -8.95
N THR A 10 3.74 -5.13 -8.29
CA THR A 10 3.22 -6.30 -7.57
C THR A 10 3.53 -6.11 -6.10
N PRO A 11 2.50 -6.13 -5.23
CA PRO A 11 2.73 -5.89 -3.81
C PRO A 11 3.40 -7.06 -3.12
N ARG A 12 4.16 -6.73 -2.08
CA ARG A 12 4.71 -7.68 -1.11
C ARG A 12 4.38 -7.18 0.28
N ASP A 13 4.56 -8.04 1.27
CA ASP A 13 4.25 -7.69 2.65
C ASP A 13 4.93 -6.39 3.07
N PHE A 14 4.18 -5.54 3.75
CA PHE A 14 4.58 -4.23 4.25
C PHE A 14 4.71 -3.15 3.18
N ASP A 15 4.28 -3.43 1.94
CA ASP A 15 4.15 -2.37 0.96
C ASP A 15 2.95 -1.47 1.32
N VAL A 16 3.06 -0.20 0.98
CA VAL A 16 2.01 0.78 1.23
C VAL A 16 1.13 0.90 0.00
N ILE A 17 -0.16 0.75 0.20
CA ILE A 17 -1.15 0.89 -0.88
C ILE A 17 -1.78 2.27 -0.75
N CYS A 18 -1.66 3.07 -1.80
CA CYS A 18 -2.20 4.42 -1.81
C CYS A 18 -3.36 4.50 -2.80
N TYR A 19 -4.47 5.07 -2.35
CA TYR A 19 -5.67 5.23 -3.18
C TYR A 19 -5.80 6.70 -3.55
N PHE A 20 -6.01 6.95 -4.84
CA PHE A 20 -6.12 8.30 -5.38
C PHE A 20 -7.48 8.54 -5.98
N LYS A 21 -7.98 9.76 -5.83
CA LYS A 21 -9.19 10.22 -6.49
C LYS A 21 -8.90 11.59 -7.08
N HIS A 22 -9.03 11.69 -8.41
CA HIS A 22 -8.69 12.92 -9.14
C HIS A 22 -7.26 13.40 -8.80
N SER A 23 -6.32 12.47 -8.79
CA SER A 23 -4.90 12.72 -8.48
C SER A 23 -4.63 13.19 -7.06
N VAL A 24 -5.61 13.06 -6.16
CA VAL A 24 -5.45 13.39 -4.75
C VAL A 24 -5.42 12.10 -3.93
N LEU A 25 -4.46 12.00 -3.03
CA LEU A 25 -4.37 10.85 -2.12
C LEU A 25 -5.52 10.91 -1.13
N VAL A 26 -6.40 9.91 -1.15
CA VAL A 26 -7.59 9.91 -0.29
C VAL A 26 -7.57 8.80 0.77
N HIS A 27 -6.69 7.80 0.63
CA HIS A 27 -6.67 6.69 1.57
C HIS A 27 -5.38 5.91 1.42
N VAL A 28 -4.90 5.34 2.52
CA VAL A 28 -3.72 4.46 2.52
C VAL A 28 -4.01 3.19 3.29
N GLY A 29 -3.33 2.12 2.91
CA GLY A 29 -3.39 0.84 3.61
C GLY A 29 -2.04 0.16 3.56
N LEU A 30 -1.92 -0.94 4.29
CA LEU A 30 -0.70 -1.73 4.34
C LEU A 30 -0.98 -3.12 3.81
N TYR A 31 -0.16 -3.58 2.88
CA TYR A 31 -0.32 -4.90 2.30
C TYR A 31 0.35 -5.96 3.19
N ILE A 32 -0.42 -6.96 3.61
CA ILE A 32 0.08 -8.07 4.43
C ILE A 32 -0.65 -9.34 4.01
N TYR A 33 0.08 -10.35 3.61
CA TYR A 33 -0.48 -11.69 3.31
C TYR A 33 -1.65 -11.66 2.34
N GLY A 34 -1.52 -10.91 1.26
CA GLY A 34 -2.60 -10.85 0.27
C GLY A 34 -3.81 -10.05 0.72
N HIS A 35 -3.68 -9.32 1.81
CA HIS A 35 -4.76 -8.49 2.36
C HIS A 35 -4.28 -7.06 2.52
N ILE A 36 -5.23 -6.16 2.75
CA ILE A 36 -4.93 -4.77 3.08
C ILE A 36 -5.41 -4.51 4.49
N LEU A 37 -4.50 -3.99 5.32
CA LEU A 37 -4.83 -3.48 6.65
C LEU A 37 -5.01 -1.98 6.53
N HIS A 38 -6.19 -1.49 6.84
CA HIS A 38 -6.47 -0.06 6.77
C HIS A 38 -7.50 0.33 7.80
N THR A 39 -7.72 1.64 7.96
CA THR A 39 -8.71 2.13 8.90
C THR A 39 -9.89 2.73 8.14
N ASP A 40 -11.05 2.54 8.70
CA ASP A 40 -12.30 3.09 8.16
C ASP A 40 -12.96 3.88 9.28
N SER A 41 -13.48 5.07 8.98
CA SER A 41 -14.04 5.95 10.00
C SER A 41 -15.26 5.35 10.69
N LYS A 42 -15.93 4.41 10.05
CA LYS A 42 -17.13 3.77 10.61
C LYS A 42 -16.83 2.42 11.25
N LYS A 43 -15.87 1.67 10.70
CA LYS A 43 -15.59 0.31 11.11
C LYS A 43 -14.34 0.16 11.97
N GLY A 44 -13.52 1.22 12.06
CA GLY A 44 -12.21 1.12 12.70
C GLY A 44 -11.20 0.42 11.81
N SER A 45 -10.36 -0.42 12.38
CA SER A 45 -9.36 -1.15 11.61
C SER A 45 -10.01 -2.29 10.81
N CYS A 46 -9.64 -2.40 9.54
CA CYS A 46 -10.17 -3.42 8.63
C CYS A 46 -9.00 -4.22 8.04
N PHE A 47 -9.20 -5.51 7.90
CA PHE A 47 -8.24 -6.40 7.26
C PHE A 47 -8.99 -7.16 6.17
N GLU A 48 -8.84 -6.73 4.92
CA GLU A 48 -9.64 -7.20 3.80
C GLU A 48 -8.76 -7.77 2.70
N PRO A 49 -9.28 -8.74 1.91
CA PRO A 49 -8.51 -9.26 0.78
C PRO A 49 -8.12 -8.15 -0.18
N PHE A 50 -6.88 -8.24 -0.68
CA PHE A 50 -6.39 -7.28 -1.64
C PHE A 50 -7.09 -7.43 -2.98
N LYS A 51 -7.54 -6.31 -3.54
CA LYS A 51 -8.08 -6.25 -4.89
C LYS A 51 -7.45 -5.07 -5.60
N SER A 52 -6.82 -5.35 -6.73
CA SER A 52 -6.24 -4.31 -7.56
C SER A 52 -7.32 -3.44 -8.17
N ASN A 53 -7.06 -2.13 -8.27
CA ASN A 53 -7.92 -1.24 -9.03
C ASN A 53 -7.07 -0.11 -9.64
N PRO A 54 -7.59 0.55 -10.71
CA PRO A 54 -6.81 1.57 -11.43
C PRO A 54 -6.47 2.81 -10.61
N CYS A 55 -7.19 3.03 -9.51
CA CYS A 55 -6.98 4.22 -8.68
C CYS A 55 -5.93 4.02 -7.60
N MET A 56 -5.34 2.83 -7.51
CA MET A 56 -4.33 2.57 -6.47
C MET A 56 -2.93 2.55 -7.04
N ARG A 57 -1.99 2.93 -6.19
CA ARG A 57 -0.55 2.81 -6.47
C ARG A 57 0.10 2.15 -5.28
N ILE A 58 1.15 1.39 -5.53
CA ILE A 58 1.82 0.57 -4.52
C ILE A 58 3.23 1.07 -4.35
N PHE A 59 3.63 1.35 -3.11
CA PHE A 59 4.96 1.87 -2.81
C PHE A 59 5.67 0.99 -1.80
N ARG A 60 6.95 0.75 -2.05
CA ARG A 60 7.80 -0.05 -1.15
C ARG A 60 8.84 0.83 -0.51
N HIS A 61 8.92 0.77 0.82
CA HIS A 61 9.93 1.50 1.56
C HIS A 61 11.33 0.95 1.23
N GLU A 62 12.31 1.84 1.19
CA GLU A 62 13.68 1.49 0.85
C GLU A 62 14.23 0.34 1.70
N LYS A 63 13.97 0.33 3.00
CA LYS A 63 14.42 -0.73 3.89
C LYS A 63 13.80 -2.08 3.54
N MET A 64 12.53 -2.08 3.14
CA MET A 64 11.88 -3.32 2.73
C MET A 64 12.40 -3.79 1.38
N ARG A 65 12.69 -2.86 0.48
CA ARG A 65 13.28 -3.20 -0.81
C ARG A 65 14.62 -3.91 -0.62
N LEU A 66 15.47 -3.36 0.23
CA LEU A 66 16.77 -3.97 0.52
C LEU A 66 16.61 -5.35 1.16
N PHE A 67 15.64 -5.49 2.05
CA PHE A 67 15.35 -6.78 2.69
C PHE A 67 14.98 -7.83 1.66
N TYR A 68 14.11 -7.50 0.71
CA TYR A 68 13.67 -8.44 -0.31
C TYR A 68 14.75 -8.75 -1.35
N GLU A 69 15.69 -7.84 -1.56
CA GLU A 69 16.76 -8.01 -2.53
C GLU A 69 18.02 -8.66 -1.95
N SER A 70 18.08 -8.83 -0.65
CA SER A 70 19.28 -9.39 0.00
C SER A 70 19.38 -10.91 -0.08
#